data_c6a77431381e31332a5377b619e640a4
#
_entry.id   c6a77431381e31332a5377b619e640a4
#
_cell.length_a   1.000
_cell.length_b   1.000
_cell.length_c   1.000
_cell.angle_alpha   90.00
_cell.angle_beta   90.00
_cell.angle_gamma   90.00
#
_symmetry.space_group_name_H-M   'P 1'
#
loop_
_entity.id
_entity.type
_entity.pdbx_description
1 polymer ?
#
loop_
_entity_poly.entity_id
_entity_poly.type
_entity_poly.pdbx_seq_one_letter_code
_entity_poly.pdbx_strand_id
1 'polypeptide(L)'
;RVSNVTILQEVDTNGAASEYAGRVRINGFNGQTITAPGQISGAFDAAGGSMTRVFITNFAQNFRSASQDGIDAAIDYTFAVQSVGTVNVSANGFWNRRFEVDGEEYVGTTNGRASLNGGTIPRWRGNLRAELTRGNVLGGVVVDHIPSVTDTIASAGQTDVTRDRYVESYTSVDVYFSYS
;
A
#
# COMPACT_ATOMS: atom_id res chain seq x y z
N ARG A 1 6.60 11.63 -0.74
CA ARG A 1 5.57 12.18 -1.64
C ARG A 1 5.19 13.57 -1.17
N VAL A 2 5.46 14.56 -1.97
CA VAL A 2 4.99 15.93 -1.66
C VAL A 2 3.47 15.97 -1.89
N SER A 3 2.71 16.40 -0.88
CA SER A 3 1.26 16.53 -1.02
C SER A 3 0.88 17.64 -1.98
N ASN A 4 -0.32 17.56 -2.59
CA ASN A 4 -0.80 18.65 -3.45
C ASN A 4 -0.91 19.97 -2.69
N VAL A 5 -1.22 19.93 -1.38
CA VAL A 5 -1.25 21.11 -0.52
C VAL A 5 0.14 21.74 -0.40
N THR A 6 1.16 20.93 -0.15
CA THR A 6 2.56 21.38 -0.05
C THR A 6 3.04 21.98 -1.37
N ILE A 7 2.70 21.35 -2.51
CA ILE A 7 3.02 21.90 -3.85
C ILE A 7 2.38 23.26 -4.04
N LEU A 8 1.09 23.41 -3.71
CA LEU A 8 0.39 24.67 -3.86
C LEU A 8 0.95 25.77 -2.97
N GLN A 9 1.26 25.44 -1.70
CA GLN A 9 1.86 26.40 -0.76
C GLN A 9 3.24 26.84 -1.21
N GLU A 10 4.06 25.90 -1.67
CA GLU A 10 5.40 26.21 -2.13
C GLU A 10 5.39 27.06 -3.39
N VAL A 11 4.52 26.72 -4.38
CA VAL A 11 4.38 27.51 -5.61
C VAL A 11 3.80 28.89 -5.34
N ASP A 12 2.85 29.01 -4.40
CA ASP A 12 2.28 30.31 -4.03
C ASP A 12 3.31 31.19 -3.29
N THR A 13 4.22 30.56 -2.51
CA THR A 13 5.29 31.28 -1.79
C THR A 13 6.43 31.71 -2.71
N ASN A 14 6.88 30.83 -3.60
CA ASN A 14 8.11 31.01 -4.38
C ASN A 14 7.87 31.38 -5.85
N GLY A 15 6.62 31.32 -6.34
CA GLY A 15 6.28 31.63 -7.72
C GLY A 15 7.06 30.81 -8.73
N ALA A 16 7.64 31.46 -9.72
CA ALA A 16 8.43 30.81 -10.76
C ALA A 16 9.74 30.15 -10.25
N ALA A 17 10.21 30.50 -9.06
CA ALA A 17 11.40 29.89 -8.45
C ALA A 17 11.10 28.52 -7.83
N SER A 18 9.83 28.15 -7.65
CA SER A 18 9.46 26.81 -7.19
C SER A 18 9.81 25.75 -8.23
N GLU A 19 10.34 24.61 -7.77
CA GLU A 19 10.57 23.44 -8.63
C GLU A 19 9.26 22.86 -9.23
N TYR A 20 8.11 23.22 -8.65
CA TYR A 20 6.79 22.78 -9.09
C TYR A 20 6.03 23.81 -9.94
N ALA A 21 6.59 25.01 -10.19
CA ALA A 21 5.91 26.11 -10.87
C ALA A 21 5.33 25.69 -12.24
N GLY A 22 6.08 24.90 -13.02
CA GLY A 22 5.64 24.39 -14.31
C GLY A 22 4.51 23.35 -14.25
N ARG A 23 4.20 22.83 -13.07
CA ARG A 23 3.17 21.79 -12.84
C ARG A 23 1.85 22.34 -12.37
N VAL A 24 1.80 23.61 -11.95
CA VAL A 24 0.63 24.26 -11.41
C VAL A 24 0.11 25.30 -12.40
N ARG A 25 -1.18 25.23 -12.69
CA ARG A 25 -1.89 26.22 -13.54
C ARG A 25 -3.16 26.66 -12.87
N ILE A 26 -3.45 27.95 -12.94
CA ILE A 26 -4.71 28.53 -12.49
C ILE A 26 -5.64 28.59 -13.70
N ASN A 27 -6.78 27.90 -13.64
CA ASN A 27 -7.81 27.98 -14.66
C ASN A 27 -8.86 29.01 -14.23
N GLY A 28 -8.97 30.03 -14.97
CA GLY A 28 -9.74 31.27 -14.69
C GLY A 28 -8.92 32.51 -15.01
N PHE A 29 -7.60 32.36 -15.00
CA PHE A 29 -6.62 33.29 -15.55
C PHE A 29 -6.07 32.79 -16.88
N ASN A 30 -6.91 32.49 -17.87
CA ASN A 30 -6.53 32.01 -19.21
C ASN A 30 -5.52 30.86 -19.24
N GLY A 31 -5.54 29.99 -18.23
CA GLY A 31 -4.61 28.85 -18.09
C GLY A 31 -3.17 29.27 -17.84
N GLN A 32 -2.91 30.39 -17.22
CA GLN A 32 -1.58 30.94 -17.00
C GLN A 32 -0.75 30.07 -16.06
N THR A 33 0.52 29.93 -16.39
CA THR A 33 1.56 29.38 -15.52
C THR A 33 1.83 30.37 -14.38
N ILE A 34 2.11 29.86 -13.19
CA ILE A 34 2.51 30.69 -12.05
C ILE A 34 3.90 31.27 -12.31
N THR A 35 4.01 32.60 -12.27
CA THR A 35 5.26 33.31 -12.53
C THR A 35 5.73 34.15 -11.35
N ALA A 36 4.87 34.42 -10.37
CA ALA A 36 5.18 35.23 -9.20
C ALA A 36 4.55 34.66 -7.93
N PRO A 37 5.15 34.91 -6.74
CA PRO A 37 4.55 34.60 -5.46
C PRO A 37 3.17 35.23 -5.27
N GLY A 38 2.29 34.53 -4.52
CA GLY A 38 0.97 35.03 -4.18
C GLY A 38 -0.07 34.98 -5.31
N GLN A 39 0.26 34.40 -6.47
CA GLN A 39 -0.69 34.31 -7.58
C GLN A 39 -1.85 33.37 -7.33
N ILE A 40 -1.65 32.32 -6.56
CA ILE A 40 -2.72 31.38 -6.22
C ILE A 40 -3.67 32.03 -5.21
N SER A 41 -3.14 32.54 -4.10
CA SER A 41 -3.93 33.23 -3.09
C SER A 41 -4.60 34.48 -3.66
N GLY A 42 -3.91 35.28 -4.44
CA GLY A 42 -4.50 36.46 -5.10
C GLY A 42 -5.61 36.10 -6.09
N ALA A 43 -5.56 34.98 -6.77
CA ALA A 43 -6.64 34.50 -7.63
C ALA A 43 -7.87 34.06 -6.82
N PHE A 44 -7.70 33.48 -5.64
CA PHE A 44 -8.80 33.17 -4.71
C PHE A 44 -9.47 34.47 -4.20
N ASP A 45 -8.67 35.42 -3.80
CA ASP A 45 -9.17 36.72 -3.29
C ASP A 45 -9.94 37.51 -4.39
N ALA A 46 -9.40 37.54 -5.60
CA ALA A 46 -10.03 38.22 -6.74
C ALA A 46 -11.36 37.56 -7.15
N ALA A 47 -11.52 36.28 -6.91
CA ALA A 47 -12.76 35.55 -7.17
C ALA A 47 -13.80 35.67 -6.04
N GLY A 48 -13.53 36.50 -5.01
CA GLY A 48 -14.42 36.71 -3.87
C GLY A 48 -14.63 35.40 -3.05
N GLY A 49 -13.62 34.55 -2.95
CA GLY A 49 -13.69 33.27 -2.29
C GLY A 49 -14.41 32.17 -3.09
N SER A 50 -14.86 32.47 -4.30
CA SER A 50 -15.44 31.47 -5.21
C SER A 50 -14.34 30.62 -5.83
N MET A 51 -14.58 29.30 -5.97
CA MET A 51 -13.55 28.31 -6.33
C MET A 51 -12.88 28.62 -7.68
N THR A 52 -11.69 29.19 -7.62
CA THR A 52 -10.74 29.15 -8.71
C THR A 52 -10.22 27.74 -8.87
N ARG A 53 -10.33 27.16 -10.05
CA ARG A 53 -9.80 25.82 -10.31
C ARG A 53 -8.29 25.91 -10.47
N VAL A 54 -7.57 25.21 -9.59
CA VAL A 54 -6.13 25.04 -9.72
C VAL A 54 -5.86 23.62 -10.26
N PHE A 55 -5.11 23.54 -11.35
CA PHE A 55 -4.71 22.28 -11.95
C PHE A 55 -3.27 21.98 -11.57
N ILE A 56 -3.05 20.76 -11.06
CA ILE A 56 -1.73 20.23 -10.81
C ILE A 56 -1.50 19.09 -11.80
N THR A 57 -0.51 19.22 -12.64
CA THR A 57 -0.12 18.14 -13.54
C THR A 57 0.72 17.13 -12.79
N ASN A 58 0.16 15.95 -12.58
CA ASN A 58 0.89 14.82 -12.02
C ASN A 58 1.43 13.96 -13.16
N PHE A 59 2.75 13.91 -13.27
CA PHE A 59 3.41 12.98 -14.17
C PHE A 59 3.62 11.65 -13.46
N ALA A 60 3.43 10.54 -14.17
CA ALA A 60 3.97 9.28 -13.75
C ALA A 60 5.50 9.42 -13.77
N GLN A 61 6.13 9.29 -12.62
CA GLN A 61 7.60 9.28 -12.52
C GLN A 61 8.06 7.84 -12.30
N ASN A 62 9.07 7.44 -13.03
CA ASN A 62 9.78 6.22 -12.70
C ASN A 62 10.50 6.41 -11.36
N PHE A 63 10.38 5.42 -10.48
CA PHE A 63 11.16 5.42 -9.25
C PHE A 63 12.65 5.35 -9.59
N ARG A 64 13.48 6.05 -8.84
CA ARG A 64 14.92 5.99 -9.00
C ARG A 64 15.46 4.64 -8.56
N SER A 65 14.89 4.10 -7.50
CA SER A 65 15.27 2.79 -6.98
C SER A 65 14.10 2.13 -6.26
N ALA A 66 14.01 0.82 -6.40
CA ALA A 66 13.21 -0.03 -5.54
C ALA A 66 14.02 -1.26 -5.18
N SER A 67 14.04 -1.64 -3.93
CA SER A 67 14.73 -2.83 -3.45
C SER A 67 13.84 -3.64 -2.54
N GLN A 68 13.91 -4.94 -2.71
CA GLN A 68 13.19 -5.89 -1.86
C GLN A 68 14.13 -7.03 -1.50
N ASP A 69 14.13 -7.41 -0.23
CA ASP A 69 14.78 -8.63 0.21
C ASP A 69 13.92 -9.36 1.25
N GLY A 70 14.02 -10.66 1.26
CA GLY A 70 13.23 -11.50 2.14
C GLY A 70 13.61 -12.98 2.01
N ILE A 71 12.81 -13.81 2.64
CA ILE A 71 12.98 -15.26 2.64
C ILE A 71 11.63 -15.89 2.32
N ASP A 72 11.62 -16.76 1.31
CA ASP A 72 10.53 -17.67 1.04
C ASP A 72 10.91 -19.05 1.61
N ALA A 73 10.01 -19.67 2.35
CA ALA A 73 10.21 -20.98 2.93
C ALA A 73 8.99 -21.87 2.68
N ALA A 74 9.25 -23.11 2.35
CA ALA A 74 8.22 -24.14 2.20
C ALA A 74 8.72 -25.48 2.79
N ILE A 75 7.80 -26.19 3.43
CA ILE A 75 8.01 -27.53 3.91
C ILE A 75 6.82 -28.39 3.52
N ASP A 76 7.06 -29.61 3.12
CA ASP A 76 6.05 -30.64 2.87
C ASP A 76 6.51 -31.94 3.51
N TYR A 77 5.64 -32.52 4.32
CA TYR A 77 5.96 -33.75 5.02
C TYR A 77 4.78 -34.74 5.01
N THR A 78 5.01 -35.93 4.51
CA THR A 78 4.02 -36.99 4.42
C THR A 78 4.46 -38.16 5.29
N PHE A 79 3.55 -38.67 6.12
CA PHE A 79 3.79 -39.82 6.96
C PHE A 79 2.54 -40.68 7.14
N ALA A 80 2.76 -41.98 7.32
CA ALA A 80 1.68 -42.90 7.59
C ALA A 80 1.46 -43.04 9.10
N VAL A 81 0.20 -42.95 9.51
CA VAL A 81 -0.24 -43.21 10.88
C VAL A 81 -1.00 -44.52 10.88
N GLN A 82 -0.47 -45.50 11.60
CA GLN A 82 -1.04 -46.86 11.66
C GLN A 82 -2.52 -46.78 12.11
N SER A 83 -3.41 -47.44 11.38
CA SER A 83 -4.87 -47.45 11.61
C SER A 83 -5.62 -46.16 11.31
N VAL A 84 -4.94 -45.06 11.04
CA VAL A 84 -5.57 -43.77 10.72
C VAL A 84 -5.54 -43.49 9.22
N GLY A 85 -4.38 -43.62 8.58
CA GLY A 85 -4.19 -43.30 7.16
C GLY A 85 -2.87 -42.58 6.90
N THR A 86 -2.78 -41.95 5.78
CA THR A 86 -1.64 -41.09 5.42
C THR A 86 -1.95 -39.64 5.71
N VAL A 87 -1.07 -39.00 6.46
CA VAL A 87 -1.14 -37.58 6.78
C VAL A 87 -0.10 -36.83 5.96
N ASN A 88 -0.54 -35.78 5.29
CA ASN A 88 0.34 -34.79 4.67
C ASN A 88 0.20 -33.48 5.44
N VAL A 89 1.32 -32.89 5.80
CA VAL A 89 1.38 -31.54 6.40
C VAL A 89 2.31 -30.70 5.56
N SER A 90 1.81 -29.61 5.05
CA SER A 90 2.61 -28.63 4.33
C SER A 90 2.46 -27.25 4.93
N ALA A 91 3.54 -26.51 4.96
CA ALA A 91 3.56 -25.12 5.37
C ALA A 91 4.41 -24.32 4.38
N ASN A 92 3.94 -23.16 4.04
CA ASN A 92 4.71 -22.22 3.26
C ASN A 92 4.49 -20.80 3.78
N GLY A 93 5.44 -19.95 3.52
CA GLY A 93 5.35 -18.58 3.92
C GLY A 93 6.50 -17.77 3.37
N PHE A 94 6.31 -16.48 3.41
CA PHE A 94 7.40 -15.57 3.12
C PHE A 94 7.57 -14.57 4.27
N TRP A 95 8.78 -14.11 4.42
CA TRP A 95 9.16 -13.05 5.33
C TRP A 95 9.88 -11.97 4.56
N ASN A 96 9.30 -10.74 4.55
CA ASN A 96 9.91 -9.56 3.99
C ASN A 96 10.81 -8.91 5.04
N ARG A 97 12.08 -8.90 4.81
CA ARG A 97 13.02 -8.14 5.63
C ARG A 97 12.94 -6.67 5.28
N ARG A 98 12.90 -6.35 3.97
CA ARG A 98 12.93 -4.99 3.44
C ARG A 98 12.12 -4.88 2.15
N PHE A 99 11.35 -3.82 2.04
CA PHE A 99 10.77 -3.32 0.79
C PHE A 99 10.86 -1.81 0.79
N GLU A 100 11.81 -1.29 0.06
CA GLU A 100 12.18 0.12 0.05
C GLU A 100 11.99 0.71 -1.34
N VAL A 101 11.42 1.91 -1.40
CA VAL A 101 11.28 2.68 -2.64
C VAL A 101 11.77 4.09 -2.39
N ASP A 102 12.74 4.53 -3.19
CA ASP A 102 13.39 5.83 -3.05
C ASP A 102 13.90 6.13 -1.62
N GLY A 103 14.42 5.11 -0.94
CA GLY A 103 14.95 5.21 0.40
C GLY A 103 13.93 5.14 1.53
N GLU A 104 12.64 4.98 1.23
CA GLU A 104 11.57 4.80 2.22
C GLU A 104 11.18 3.33 2.38
N GLU A 105 11.13 2.86 3.62
CA GLU A 105 10.74 1.50 3.99
C GLU A 105 9.22 1.35 4.07
N TYR A 106 8.68 0.28 3.48
CA TYR A 106 7.24 0.01 3.41
C TYR A 106 6.79 -1.31 4.04
N VAL A 107 7.71 -2.13 4.53
CA VAL A 107 7.34 -3.41 5.16
C VAL A 107 6.51 -3.20 6.42
N GLY A 108 5.40 -3.91 6.52
CA GLY A 108 4.45 -3.78 7.62
C GLY A 108 3.49 -2.61 7.47
N THR A 109 3.36 -2.04 6.26
CA THR A 109 2.49 -0.89 6.00
C THR A 109 1.46 -1.15 4.91
N THR A 110 0.46 -0.27 4.81
CA THR A 110 -0.53 -0.26 3.71
C THR A 110 -0.01 0.36 2.43
N ASN A 111 1.27 0.73 2.36
CA ASN A 111 1.82 1.43 1.21
C ASN A 111 1.01 2.67 0.81
N GLY A 112 1.17 3.77 1.55
CA GLY A 112 0.48 5.06 1.33
C GLY A 112 0.77 5.76 -0.01
N ARG A 113 1.59 5.17 -0.87
CA ARG A 113 1.82 5.67 -2.23
C ARG A 113 0.79 5.08 -3.18
N ALA A 114 -0.24 5.86 -3.50
CA ALA A 114 -1.21 5.54 -4.54
C ALA A 114 -0.56 5.16 -5.90
N SER A 115 0.68 5.59 -6.13
CA SER A 115 1.46 5.28 -7.34
C SER A 115 1.96 3.83 -7.41
N LEU A 116 1.93 3.07 -6.33
CA LEU A 116 2.29 1.64 -6.32
C LEU A 116 1.06 0.72 -6.34
N ASN A 117 -0.05 1.20 -6.87
CA ASN A 117 -1.33 0.46 -6.99
C ASN A 117 -1.90 -0.09 -5.69
N GLY A 118 -1.59 0.56 -4.58
CA GLY A 118 -2.15 0.30 -3.26
C GLY A 118 -2.13 -1.18 -2.88
N GLY A 119 -1.59 -1.49 -1.79
CA GLY A 119 -1.60 -2.84 -1.27
C GLY A 119 -0.88 -2.88 0.06
N THR A 120 -1.21 -3.86 0.84
CA THR A 120 -0.49 -4.11 2.07
C THR A 120 0.80 -4.85 1.73
N ILE A 121 1.89 -4.45 2.39
CA ILE A 121 3.17 -5.15 2.31
C ILE A 121 3.43 -5.74 3.70
N PRO A 122 2.84 -6.89 4.00
CA PRO A 122 2.99 -7.50 5.32
C PRO A 122 4.44 -7.92 5.54
N ARG A 123 4.88 -7.87 6.80
CA ARG A 123 6.22 -8.33 7.17
C ARG A 123 6.39 -9.82 6.92
N TRP A 124 5.32 -10.58 7.07
CA TRP A 124 5.29 -12.00 6.73
C TRP A 124 3.85 -12.43 6.40
N ARG A 125 3.70 -13.52 5.75
CA ARG A 125 2.43 -14.25 5.69
C ARG A 125 2.73 -15.74 5.60
N GLY A 126 1.81 -16.55 6.05
CA GLY A 126 1.99 -17.99 6.04
C GLY A 126 0.70 -18.75 5.77
N ASN A 127 0.89 -19.93 5.25
CA ASN A 127 -0.16 -20.91 4.97
C ASN A 127 0.25 -22.24 5.59
N LEU A 128 -0.69 -22.90 6.24
CA LEU A 128 -0.55 -24.23 6.79
C LEU A 128 -1.66 -25.11 6.23
N ARG A 129 -1.31 -26.28 5.73
CA ARG A 129 -2.25 -27.28 5.24
C ARG A 129 -1.98 -28.62 5.92
N ALA A 130 -3.04 -29.28 6.36
CA ALA A 130 -2.99 -30.64 6.84
C ALA A 130 -4.07 -31.48 6.15
N GLU A 131 -3.69 -32.63 5.62
CA GLU A 131 -4.56 -33.56 4.92
C GLU A 131 -4.46 -34.94 5.51
N LEU A 132 -5.58 -35.62 5.58
CA LEU A 132 -5.65 -37.05 5.91
C LEU A 132 -6.29 -37.80 4.75
N THR A 133 -5.59 -38.81 4.26
CA THR A 133 -6.10 -39.76 3.27
C THR A 133 -6.25 -41.13 3.88
N ARG A 134 -7.47 -41.73 3.77
CA ARG A 134 -7.75 -43.08 4.20
C ARG A 134 -8.65 -43.79 3.19
N GLY A 135 -8.10 -44.77 2.46
CA GLY A 135 -8.81 -45.42 1.37
C GLY A 135 -9.26 -44.41 0.32
N ASN A 136 -10.55 -44.35 0.09
CA ASN A 136 -11.19 -43.42 -0.88
C ASN A 136 -11.57 -42.04 -0.28
N VAL A 137 -11.23 -41.84 0.98
CA VAL A 137 -11.58 -40.62 1.69
C VAL A 137 -10.36 -39.72 1.82
N LEU A 138 -10.53 -38.45 1.49
CA LEU A 138 -9.56 -37.39 1.75
C LEU A 138 -10.27 -36.27 2.48
N GLY A 139 -9.68 -35.79 3.54
CA GLY A 139 -10.15 -34.59 4.26
C GLY A 139 -8.98 -33.73 4.67
N GLY A 140 -9.17 -32.43 4.69
CA GLY A 140 -8.09 -31.53 5.05
C GLY A 140 -8.56 -30.17 5.56
N VAL A 141 -7.62 -29.45 6.11
CA VAL A 141 -7.77 -28.07 6.59
C VAL A 141 -6.62 -27.23 6.06
N VAL A 142 -6.96 -26.02 5.65
CA VAL A 142 -6.00 -24.99 5.26
C VAL A 142 -6.20 -23.78 6.16
N VAL A 143 -5.12 -23.24 6.66
CA VAL A 143 -5.11 -22.03 7.45
C VAL A 143 -4.18 -21.02 6.78
N ASP A 144 -4.74 -19.89 6.37
CA ASP A 144 -3.98 -18.74 5.85
C ASP A 144 -3.93 -17.64 6.91
N HIS A 145 -2.78 -17.02 7.08
CA HIS A 145 -2.61 -15.91 8.01
C HIS A 145 -1.81 -14.76 7.40
N ILE A 146 -2.37 -13.56 7.54
CA ILE A 146 -1.72 -12.29 7.20
C ILE A 146 -1.72 -11.43 8.47
N PRO A 147 -0.57 -10.99 8.97
CA PRO A 147 -0.49 -10.16 10.17
C PRO A 147 -1.02 -8.74 9.91
N SER A 148 -1.28 -8.04 10.98
CA SER A 148 -1.65 -6.62 10.95
C SER A 148 -0.56 -5.78 10.31
N VAL A 149 -0.98 -4.69 9.66
CA VAL A 149 -0.08 -3.69 9.08
C VAL A 149 -0.48 -2.29 9.52
N THR A 150 0.48 -1.39 9.58
CA THR A 150 0.23 0.02 9.90
C THR A 150 -0.40 0.71 8.69
N ASP A 151 -1.51 1.41 8.91
CA ASP A 151 -2.15 2.22 7.89
C ASP A 151 -1.43 3.56 7.75
N THR A 152 -0.70 3.73 6.66
CA THR A 152 0.04 4.96 6.34
C THR A 152 -0.74 5.90 5.41
N ILE A 153 -1.98 5.54 5.05
CA ILE A 153 -2.83 6.39 4.21
C ILE A 153 -3.51 7.43 5.10
N ALA A 154 -3.01 8.65 5.10
CA ALA A 154 -3.74 9.79 5.64
C ALA A 154 -4.97 10.03 4.75
N SER A 155 -6.15 9.79 5.28
CA SER A 155 -7.38 10.20 4.61
C SER A 155 -7.42 11.73 4.52
N ALA A 156 -7.71 12.27 3.34
CA ALA A 156 -7.85 13.71 3.15
C ALA A 156 -8.89 14.25 4.14
N GLY A 157 -8.48 15.18 5.01
CA GLY A 157 -9.34 15.79 6.03
C GLY A 157 -9.19 15.22 7.45
N GLN A 158 -8.37 14.21 7.69
CA GLN A 158 -8.05 13.79 9.05
C GLN A 158 -6.85 14.56 9.60
N THR A 159 -7.13 15.39 10.61
CA THR A 159 -6.11 16.18 11.35
C THR A 159 -5.48 15.38 12.50
N ASP A 160 -5.99 14.20 12.82
CA ASP A 160 -5.49 13.38 13.91
C ASP A 160 -4.42 12.40 13.41
N VAL A 161 -3.19 12.90 13.30
CA VAL A 161 -1.98 12.11 12.96
C VAL A 161 -1.43 11.35 14.17
N THR A 162 -2.10 11.39 15.34
CA THR A 162 -1.58 10.84 16.59
C THR A 162 -2.09 9.43 16.89
N ARG A 163 -3.04 8.91 16.13
CA ARG A 163 -3.52 7.54 16.29
C ARG A 163 -2.80 6.60 15.34
N ASP A 164 -2.05 5.68 15.91
CA ASP A 164 -1.57 4.50 15.20
C ASP A 164 -2.77 3.76 14.62
N ARG A 165 -2.92 3.84 13.30
CA ARG A 165 -3.99 3.14 12.57
C ARG A 165 -3.42 1.81 12.09
N TYR A 166 -4.17 0.76 12.34
CA TYR A 166 -3.79 -0.58 11.91
C TYR A 166 -4.89 -1.18 11.04
N VAL A 167 -4.49 -1.89 10.00
CA VAL A 167 -5.33 -2.91 9.38
C VAL A 167 -5.07 -4.17 10.17
N GLU A 168 -6.10 -4.71 10.76
CA GLU A 168 -5.99 -5.89 11.61
C GLU A 168 -5.50 -7.13 10.86
N SER A 169 -4.95 -8.09 11.61
CA SER A 169 -4.56 -9.37 11.06
C SER A 169 -5.77 -10.13 10.53
N TYR A 170 -5.57 -10.90 9.50
CA TYR A 170 -6.59 -11.74 8.91
C TYR A 170 -6.17 -13.21 8.96
N THR A 171 -7.06 -14.07 9.42
CA THR A 171 -6.87 -15.53 9.40
C THR A 171 -8.10 -16.16 8.77
N SER A 172 -7.90 -16.96 7.73
CA SER A 172 -8.94 -17.83 7.18
C SER A 172 -8.65 -19.29 7.51
N VAL A 173 -9.73 -20.06 7.65
CA VAL A 173 -9.67 -21.52 7.84
C VAL A 173 -10.64 -22.16 6.85
N ASP A 174 -10.10 -22.93 5.94
CA ASP A 174 -10.85 -23.68 4.95
C ASP A 174 -10.81 -25.17 5.30
N VAL A 175 -11.95 -25.83 5.27
CA VAL A 175 -12.08 -27.28 5.48
C VAL A 175 -12.67 -27.91 4.23
N TYR A 176 -12.10 -28.99 3.78
CA TYR A 176 -12.56 -29.70 2.60
C TYR A 176 -12.59 -31.20 2.80
N PHE A 177 -13.43 -31.84 2.02
CA PHE A 177 -13.63 -33.29 2.05
C PHE A 177 -13.87 -33.78 0.61
N SER A 178 -13.29 -34.95 0.29
CA SER A 178 -13.48 -35.62 -0.99
C SER A 178 -13.63 -37.13 -0.78
N TYR A 179 -14.47 -37.76 -1.60
CA TYR A 179 -14.64 -39.21 -1.67
C TYR A 179 -14.55 -39.63 -3.15
N SER A 180 -13.73 -40.61 -3.47
CA SER A 180 -13.50 -41.10 -4.84
C SER A 180 -13.73 -42.63 -4.93
#